data_acb4a816b036aca740ba159ab002ef32
#
_entry.id   acb4a816b036aca740ba159ab002ef32
#
_cell.length_a   1.000
_cell.length_b   1.000
_cell.length_c   1.000
_cell.angle_alpha   90.00
_cell.angle_beta   90.00
_cell.angle_gamma   90.00
#
_symmetry.space_group_name_H-M   'P 1'
#
loop_
_entity.id
_entity.type
_entity.pdbx_description
1 polymer ?
#
loop_
_entity_poly.entity_id
_entity_poly.type
_entity_poly.pdbx_seq_one_letter_code
_entity_poly.pdbx_strand_id
1 'polypeptide(L)'
;VILHGILGSGANWARFSRDLALLHPTWGVMAVDLRLHGRSSSGSPPDRLESCVEDVLALASQLGYRVEAAIGHSFGSKIALQLGTSVESIRHVISIDADPGPVDLTGIDREQVPVLRLIDGIRRIQKTGFSTRREFDQFLESSGFGEAVAGWVGKNLVRSDGRWQFQLDIDRVEAMLLDQHHFDAWPLVQSSSCERISFCIGGKSKVVSEASRNRLEDLQVQQPGRIRVEIFEGAGHWVHIDAADDLLQFVSERMLD
;
A
#
# COMPACT_ATOMS: atom_id res chain seq x y z
N VAL A 1 11.08 -2.70 5.33
CA VAL A 1 10.59 -1.74 4.31
C VAL A 1 9.09 -1.52 4.46
N ILE A 2 8.61 -0.29 4.23
CA ILE A 2 7.18 0.06 4.22
C ILE A 2 6.79 0.52 2.82
N LEU A 3 5.71 -0.08 2.29
CA LEU A 3 5.20 0.11 0.92
C LEU A 3 3.79 0.68 0.98
N HIS A 4 3.61 1.86 0.42
CA HIS A 4 2.33 2.56 0.43
C HIS A 4 1.30 1.99 -0.56
N GLY A 5 0.03 2.36 -0.39
CA GLY A 5 -1.03 2.06 -1.35
C GLY A 5 -0.95 2.90 -2.63
N ILE A 6 -1.69 2.47 -3.66
CA ILE A 6 -1.75 3.21 -4.94
C ILE A 6 -2.11 4.68 -4.70
N LEU A 7 -1.55 5.62 -5.47
CA LEU A 7 -1.68 7.07 -5.29
C LEU A 7 -1.14 7.61 -3.94
N GLY A 8 -0.47 6.78 -3.15
CA GLY A 8 0.18 7.19 -1.90
C GLY A 8 1.62 7.64 -2.09
N SER A 9 2.33 7.74 -0.98
CA SER A 9 3.78 7.95 -0.93
C SER A 9 4.36 7.49 0.40
N GLY A 10 5.67 7.30 0.49
CA GLY A 10 6.36 7.03 1.75
C GLY A 10 6.11 8.10 2.82
N ALA A 11 5.83 9.33 2.42
CA ALA A 11 5.50 10.41 3.34
C ALA A 11 4.19 10.17 4.13
N ASN A 12 3.28 9.33 3.64
CA ASN A 12 2.08 8.93 4.39
C ASN A 12 2.45 8.10 5.63
N TRP A 13 3.61 7.45 5.61
CA TRP A 13 4.10 6.56 6.66
C TRP A 13 5.16 7.18 7.57
N ALA A 14 5.47 8.49 7.42
CA ALA A 14 6.58 9.13 8.10
C ALA A 14 6.48 9.05 9.64
N ARG A 15 5.28 9.27 10.22
CA ARG A 15 5.05 9.13 11.67
C ARG A 15 5.25 7.68 12.10
N PHE A 16 4.55 6.75 11.46
CA PHE A 16 4.62 5.32 11.77
C PHE A 16 6.05 4.78 11.68
N SER A 17 6.79 5.15 10.62
CA SER A 17 8.19 4.73 10.42
C SER A 17 9.10 5.22 11.56
N ARG A 18 8.94 6.48 11.96
CA ARG A 18 9.72 7.06 13.06
C ARG A 18 9.42 6.34 14.38
N ASP A 19 8.13 6.15 14.68
CA ASP A 19 7.69 5.58 15.94
C ASP A 19 8.09 4.09 16.02
N LEU A 20 8.02 3.35 14.91
CA LEU A 20 8.51 1.96 14.80
C LEU A 20 10.03 1.89 14.98
N ALA A 21 10.80 2.80 14.38
CA ALA A 21 12.25 2.84 14.54
C ALA A 21 12.67 3.16 16.00
N LEU A 22 11.88 3.94 16.72
CA LEU A 22 12.12 4.23 18.14
C LEU A 22 11.88 2.98 19.02
N LEU A 23 10.89 2.16 18.67
CA LEU A 23 10.61 0.90 19.38
C LEU A 23 11.65 -0.19 19.06
N HIS A 24 12.27 -0.14 17.90
CA HIS A 24 13.26 -1.12 17.41
C HIS A 24 14.58 -0.43 17.03
N PRO A 25 15.38 0.05 17.97
CA PRO A 25 16.56 0.88 17.68
C PRO A 25 17.70 0.15 16.94
N THR A 26 17.63 -1.17 16.82
CA THR A 26 18.56 -1.98 16.03
C THR A 26 18.14 -2.13 14.57
N TRP A 27 16.95 -1.66 14.21
CA TRP A 27 16.39 -1.75 12.86
C TRP A 27 16.37 -0.37 12.20
N GLY A 28 16.66 -0.34 10.89
CA GLY A 28 16.32 0.79 10.04
C GLY A 28 14.92 0.62 9.46
N VAL A 29 14.14 1.69 9.38
CA VAL A 29 12.82 1.69 8.73
C VAL A 29 12.87 2.54 7.47
N MET A 30 12.60 1.91 6.33
CA MET A 30 12.63 2.54 5.01
C MET A 30 11.20 2.62 4.44
N ALA A 31 10.58 3.80 4.47
CA ALA A 31 9.32 4.06 3.78
C ALA A 31 9.61 4.52 2.35
N VAL A 32 9.28 3.70 1.38
CA VAL A 32 9.65 3.88 -0.03
C VAL A 32 8.55 4.63 -0.77
N ASP A 33 8.92 5.59 -1.63
CA ASP A 33 8.05 6.01 -2.72
C ASP A 33 8.17 4.96 -3.84
N LEU A 34 7.10 4.24 -4.14
CA LEU A 34 7.09 3.27 -5.25
C LEU A 34 7.26 4.00 -6.59
N ARG A 35 7.70 3.26 -7.64
CA ARG A 35 7.78 3.84 -8.99
C ARG A 35 6.51 4.59 -9.33
N LEU A 36 6.60 5.64 -10.13
CA LEU A 36 5.50 6.53 -10.52
C LEU A 36 4.91 7.38 -9.38
N HIS A 37 5.37 7.24 -8.13
CA HIS A 37 4.81 7.94 -6.97
C HIS A 37 5.84 8.80 -6.24
N GLY A 38 5.35 9.81 -5.52
CA GLY A 38 6.16 10.66 -4.65
C GLY A 38 7.34 11.31 -5.39
N ARG A 39 8.56 11.07 -4.90
CA ARG A 39 9.81 11.58 -5.47
C ARG A 39 10.57 10.54 -6.29
N SER A 40 10.04 9.33 -6.40
CA SER A 40 10.68 8.28 -7.20
C SER A 40 10.54 8.55 -8.68
N SER A 41 11.56 8.13 -9.45
CA SER A 41 11.51 8.18 -10.90
C SER A 41 10.42 7.25 -11.44
N SER A 42 9.98 7.53 -12.67
CA SER A 42 8.97 6.70 -13.32
C SER A 42 9.44 5.26 -13.60
N GLY A 43 10.73 4.99 -13.57
CA GLY A 43 11.27 3.70 -14.00
C GLY A 43 11.01 3.42 -15.49
N SER A 44 11.50 2.29 -15.98
CA SER A 44 11.18 1.81 -17.33
C SER A 44 10.01 0.83 -17.27
N PRO A 45 9.08 0.85 -18.25
CA PRO A 45 8.06 -0.20 -18.39
C PRO A 45 8.70 -1.60 -18.50
N PRO A 46 7.98 -2.68 -18.13
CA PRO A 46 6.58 -2.69 -17.74
C PRO A 46 6.34 -2.23 -16.29
N ASP A 47 5.20 -1.60 -16.04
CA ASP A 47 4.77 -1.18 -14.71
C ASP A 47 3.90 -2.27 -14.07
N ARG A 48 4.57 -3.20 -13.40
CA ARG A 48 3.98 -4.38 -12.76
C ARG A 48 4.43 -4.50 -11.32
N LEU A 49 3.79 -5.38 -10.57
CA LEU A 49 4.17 -5.69 -9.20
C LEU A 49 5.62 -6.17 -9.10
N GLU A 50 6.05 -7.04 -10.02
CA GLU A 50 7.42 -7.54 -10.09
C GLU A 50 8.43 -6.42 -10.25
N SER A 51 8.12 -5.43 -11.09
CA SER A 51 8.99 -4.26 -11.29
C SER A 51 9.12 -3.41 -10.02
N CYS A 52 8.05 -3.32 -9.21
CA CYS A 52 8.14 -2.66 -7.90
C CYS A 52 9.03 -3.45 -6.92
N VAL A 53 8.97 -4.79 -6.95
CA VAL A 53 9.86 -5.65 -6.15
C VAL A 53 11.32 -5.41 -6.53
N GLU A 54 11.63 -5.42 -7.82
CA GLU A 54 12.98 -5.15 -8.35
C GLU A 54 13.52 -3.80 -7.92
N ASP A 55 12.70 -2.73 -8.00
CA ASP A 55 13.07 -1.39 -7.56
C ASP A 55 13.40 -1.33 -6.07
N VAL A 56 12.59 -1.97 -5.23
CA VAL A 56 12.80 -2.01 -3.78
C VAL A 56 14.11 -2.72 -3.44
N LEU A 57 14.39 -3.84 -4.10
CA LEU A 57 15.62 -4.60 -3.89
C LEU A 57 16.85 -3.85 -4.38
N ALA A 58 16.75 -3.19 -5.54
CA ALA A 58 17.82 -2.35 -6.08
C ALA A 58 18.13 -1.19 -5.13
N LEU A 59 17.09 -0.51 -4.60
CA LEU A 59 17.24 0.57 -3.63
C LEU A 59 17.92 0.08 -2.34
N ALA A 60 17.46 -1.02 -1.77
CA ALA A 60 18.03 -1.59 -0.56
C ALA A 60 19.52 -1.96 -0.76
N SER A 61 19.83 -2.57 -1.91
CA SER A 61 21.21 -2.90 -2.29
C SER A 61 22.09 -1.67 -2.42
N GLN A 62 21.62 -0.61 -3.08
CA GLN A 62 22.35 0.64 -3.23
C GLN A 62 22.65 1.32 -1.89
N LEU A 63 21.72 1.20 -0.93
CA LEU A 63 21.87 1.74 0.40
C LEU A 63 22.67 0.82 1.35
N GLY A 64 23.03 -0.38 0.92
CA GLY A 64 23.73 -1.36 1.73
C GLY A 64 22.87 -1.98 2.83
N TYR A 65 21.53 -2.01 2.66
CA TYR A 65 20.60 -2.56 3.62
C TYR A 65 20.15 -3.97 3.25
N ARG A 66 20.04 -4.83 4.25
CA ARG A 66 19.36 -6.12 4.14
C ARG A 66 17.91 -5.95 4.58
N VAL A 67 16.98 -6.28 3.71
CA VAL A 67 15.55 -6.25 4.05
C VAL A 67 15.19 -7.52 4.80
N GLU A 68 14.67 -7.37 6.02
CA GLU A 68 14.25 -8.50 6.87
C GLU A 68 12.74 -8.52 7.12
N ALA A 69 12.06 -7.39 6.89
CA ALA A 69 10.62 -7.31 6.98
C ALA A 69 10.03 -6.42 5.88
N ALA A 70 8.86 -6.79 5.38
CA ALA A 70 8.10 -6.04 4.39
C ALA A 70 6.69 -5.75 4.91
N ILE A 71 6.35 -4.48 5.03
CA ILE A 71 5.04 -3.99 5.44
C ILE A 71 4.41 -3.32 4.24
N GLY A 72 3.25 -3.80 3.79
CA GLY A 72 2.54 -3.25 2.65
C GLY A 72 1.11 -2.87 2.99
N HIS A 73 0.65 -1.73 2.49
CA HIS A 73 -0.73 -1.30 2.60
C HIS A 73 -1.41 -1.36 1.24
N SER A 74 -2.60 -1.97 1.17
CA SER A 74 -3.40 -2.01 -0.06
C SER A 74 -2.58 -2.52 -1.25
N PHE A 75 -2.32 -1.70 -2.28
CA PHE A 75 -1.45 -2.01 -3.40
C PHE A 75 -0.07 -2.55 -2.96
N GLY A 76 0.57 -1.92 -1.98
CA GLY A 76 1.86 -2.33 -1.45
C GLY A 76 1.87 -3.71 -0.77
N SER A 77 0.70 -4.22 -0.37
CA SER A 77 0.58 -5.53 0.29
C SER A 77 0.97 -6.69 -0.63
N LYS A 78 0.52 -6.68 -1.89
CA LYS A 78 0.90 -7.74 -2.84
C LYS A 78 2.38 -7.67 -3.21
N ILE A 79 2.98 -6.47 -3.20
CA ILE A 79 4.45 -6.31 -3.35
C ILE A 79 5.17 -6.89 -2.12
N ALA A 80 4.68 -6.62 -0.91
CA ALA A 80 5.26 -7.16 0.32
C ALA A 80 5.21 -8.70 0.34
N LEU A 81 4.09 -9.30 -0.11
CA LEU A 81 3.95 -10.75 -0.23
C LEU A 81 4.93 -11.34 -1.25
N GLN A 82 5.14 -10.68 -2.39
CA GLN A 82 6.15 -11.11 -3.38
C GLN A 82 7.57 -11.00 -2.83
N LEU A 83 7.90 -9.90 -2.14
CA LEU A 83 9.19 -9.75 -1.46
C LEU A 83 9.46 -10.90 -0.48
N GLY A 84 8.46 -11.25 0.34
CA GLY A 84 8.58 -12.34 1.31
C GLY A 84 8.77 -13.74 0.70
N THR A 85 8.45 -13.93 -0.58
CA THR A 85 8.70 -15.18 -1.30
C THR A 85 9.99 -15.16 -2.13
N SER A 86 10.41 -13.98 -2.57
CA SER A 86 11.55 -13.82 -3.47
C SER A 86 12.89 -13.63 -2.74
N VAL A 87 12.84 -13.27 -1.46
CA VAL A 87 14.03 -12.85 -0.70
C VAL A 87 14.11 -13.59 0.61
N GLU A 88 15.08 -14.51 0.72
CA GLU A 88 15.28 -15.37 1.88
C GLU A 88 15.50 -14.59 3.20
N SER A 89 16.06 -13.39 3.13
CA SER A 89 16.26 -12.57 4.32
C SER A 89 14.98 -11.96 4.90
N ILE A 90 13.88 -11.97 4.14
CA ILE A 90 12.59 -11.42 4.61
C ILE A 90 11.86 -12.51 5.39
N ARG A 91 11.86 -12.34 6.71
CA ARG A 91 11.23 -13.26 7.65
C ARG A 91 9.81 -12.87 8.02
N HIS A 92 9.48 -11.58 7.89
CA HIS A 92 8.18 -11.03 8.29
C HIS A 92 7.54 -10.26 7.15
N VAL A 93 6.30 -10.64 6.82
CA VAL A 93 5.45 -9.87 5.91
C VAL A 93 4.21 -9.41 6.66
N ILE A 94 3.87 -8.14 6.54
CA ILE A 94 2.67 -7.55 7.12
C ILE A 94 1.86 -6.92 6.00
N SER A 95 0.72 -7.53 5.69
CA SER A 95 -0.26 -7.07 4.71
C SER A 95 -1.34 -6.27 5.42
N ILE A 96 -1.50 -5.00 5.04
CA ILE A 96 -2.47 -4.10 5.67
C ILE A 96 -3.59 -3.81 4.68
N ASP A 97 -4.77 -4.29 5.00
CA ASP A 97 -6.06 -4.10 4.35
C ASP A 97 -6.03 -4.26 2.82
N ALA A 98 -5.64 -5.47 2.40
CA ALA A 98 -5.61 -5.89 1.00
C ALA A 98 -6.12 -7.33 0.86
N ASP A 99 -6.96 -7.57 -0.14
CA ASP A 99 -7.38 -8.92 -0.51
C ASP A 99 -6.22 -9.64 -1.22
N PRO A 100 -5.80 -10.84 -0.76
CA PRO A 100 -4.76 -11.62 -1.45
C PRO A 100 -5.20 -12.12 -2.83
N GLY A 101 -6.49 -12.30 -3.03
CA GLY A 101 -7.03 -12.82 -4.29
C GLY A 101 -7.03 -11.78 -5.42
N PRO A 102 -7.28 -12.25 -6.65
CA PRO A 102 -7.54 -11.36 -7.76
C PRO A 102 -8.89 -10.67 -7.59
N VAL A 103 -9.01 -9.46 -8.13
CA VAL A 103 -10.26 -8.71 -8.19
C VAL A 103 -10.67 -8.59 -9.66
N ASP A 104 -11.79 -9.20 -10.02
CA ASP A 104 -12.33 -9.06 -11.36
C ASP A 104 -13.14 -7.76 -11.47
N LEU A 105 -12.65 -6.85 -12.28
CA LEU A 105 -13.31 -5.58 -12.60
C LEU A 105 -14.06 -5.61 -13.93
N THR A 106 -14.16 -6.77 -14.57
CA THR A 106 -14.82 -6.92 -15.89
C THR A 106 -16.30 -6.57 -15.77
N GLY A 107 -16.75 -5.62 -16.58
CA GLY A 107 -18.15 -5.19 -16.62
C GLY A 107 -18.61 -4.34 -15.42
N ILE A 108 -17.72 -4.02 -14.49
CA ILE A 108 -18.03 -3.12 -13.37
C ILE A 108 -17.94 -1.67 -13.88
N ASP A 109 -18.98 -0.88 -13.57
CA ASP A 109 -18.95 0.55 -13.84
C ASP A 109 -17.83 1.21 -12.99
N ARG A 110 -16.91 1.86 -13.68
CA ARG A 110 -15.75 2.53 -13.06
C ARG A 110 -16.13 3.55 -11.99
N GLU A 111 -17.28 4.21 -12.14
CA GLU A 111 -17.78 5.17 -11.15
C GLU A 111 -18.15 4.48 -9.80
N GLN A 112 -18.42 3.17 -9.82
CA GLN A 112 -18.71 2.39 -8.62
C GLN A 112 -17.42 1.89 -7.92
N VAL A 113 -16.25 2.00 -8.55
CA VAL A 113 -14.96 1.63 -7.99
C VAL A 113 -14.24 2.90 -7.51
N PRO A 114 -14.19 3.18 -6.22
CA PRO A 114 -13.71 4.49 -5.72
C PRO A 114 -12.33 4.89 -6.23
N VAL A 115 -11.38 3.95 -6.31
CA VAL A 115 -10.02 4.24 -6.78
C VAL A 115 -9.99 4.55 -8.28
N LEU A 116 -10.79 3.88 -9.11
CA LEU A 116 -10.88 4.16 -10.55
C LEU A 116 -11.55 5.50 -10.80
N ARG A 117 -12.62 5.80 -10.05
CA ARG A 117 -13.28 7.13 -10.09
C ARG A 117 -12.30 8.24 -9.71
N LEU A 118 -11.45 8.02 -8.70
CA LEU A 118 -10.42 8.96 -8.30
C LEU A 118 -9.37 9.16 -9.40
N ILE A 119 -8.90 8.08 -10.02
CA ILE A 119 -7.98 8.11 -11.16
C ILE A 119 -8.57 8.92 -12.31
N ASP A 120 -9.83 8.68 -12.67
CA ASP A 120 -10.51 9.41 -13.74
C ASP A 120 -10.69 10.89 -13.39
N GLY A 121 -10.93 11.21 -12.11
CA GLY A 121 -10.94 12.58 -11.61
C GLY A 121 -9.58 13.27 -11.79
N ILE A 122 -8.51 12.63 -11.33
CA ILE A 122 -7.14 13.16 -11.47
C ILE A 122 -6.78 13.35 -12.95
N ARG A 123 -7.09 12.40 -13.81
CA ARG A 123 -6.83 12.48 -15.27
C ARG A 123 -7.46 13.71 -15.89
N ARG A 124 -8.69 14.06 -15.48
CA ARG A 124 -9.40 15.26 -16.00
C ARG A 124 -8.70 16.55 -15.62
N ILE A 125 -8.17 16.65 -14.41
CA ILE A 125 -7.59 17.89 -13.88
C ILE A 125 -6.08 18.01 -14.03
N GLN A 126 -5.40 16.92 -14.36
CA GLN A 126 -3.93 16.87 -14.41
C GLN A 126 -3.34 17.94 -15.35
N LYS A 127 -4.03 18.26 -16.44
CA LYS A 127 -3.58 19.24 -17.44
C LYS A 127 -3.76 20.69 -16.97
N THR A 128 -4.72 20.98 -16.11
CA THR A 128 -5.06 22.33 -15.68
C THR A 128 -4.41 22.73 -14.36
N GLY A 129 -4.22 21.77 -13.47
CA GLY A 129 -3.73 22.01 -12.12
C GLY A 129 -4.65 22.93 -11.30
N PHE A 130 -4.18 23.33 -10.12
CA PHE A 130 -4.91 24.19 -9.19
C PHE A 130 -4.09 25.43 -8.83
N SER A 131 -4.76 26.58 -8.64
CA SER A 131 -4.08 27.80 -8.20
C SER A 131 -3.71 27.71 -6.72
N THR A 132 -4.54 27.03 -5.92
CA THR A 132 -4.33 26.84 -4.49
C THR A 132 -4.55 25.39 -4.08
N ARG A 133 -3.97 24.98 -2.96
CA ARG A 133 -4.23 23.67 -2.34
C ARG A 133 -5.73 23.51 -2.01
N ARG A 134 -6.38 24.58 -1.57
CA ARG A 134 -7.82 24.58 -1.24
C ARG A 134 -8.70 24.22 -2.44
N GLU A 135 -8.37 24.69 -3.66
CA GLU A 135 -9.10 24.31 -4.88
C GLU A 135 -9.02 22.80 -5.14
N PHE A 136 -7.86 22.17 -4.87
CA PHE A 136 -7.73 20.73 -4.95
C PHE A 136 -8.60 20.01 -3.92
N ASP A 137 -8.59 20.46 -2.66
CA ASP A 137 -9.39 19.85 -1.60
C ASP A 137 -10.89 19.95 -1.94
N GLN A 138 -11.35 21.11 -2.43
CA GLN A 138 -12.73 21.34 -2.90
C GLN A 138 -13.10 20.46 -4.11
N PHE A 139 -12.15 20.24 -5.03
CA PHE A 139 -12.36 19.33 -6.16
C PHE A 139 -12.62 17.90 -5.66
N LEU A 140 -11.82 17.41 -4.73
CA LEU A 140 -12.02 16.06 -4.18
C LEU A 140 -13.33 15.96 -3.40
N GLU A 141 -13.67 16.94 -2.59
CA GLU A 141 -14.92 16.99 -1.85
C GLU A 141 -16.14 16.97 -2.80
N SER A 142 -16.13 17.80 -3.85
CA SER A 142 -17.19 17.83 -4.87
C SER A 142 -17.28 16.54 -5.68
N SER A 143 -16.20 15.76 -5.73
CA SER A 143 -16.13 14.44 -6.35
C SER A 143 -16.55 13.33 -5.39
N GLY A 144 -17.02 13.65 -4.17
CA GLY A 144 -17.46 12.70 -3.17
C GLY A 144 -16.34 12.02 -2.38
N PHE A 145 -15.13 12.63 -2.35
CA PHE A 145 -13.99 12.16 -1.55
C PHE A 145 -13.80 13.04 -0.32
N GLY A 146 -13.64 12.42 0.85
CA GLY A 146 -13.43 13.14 2.10
C GLY A 146 -12.00 13.64 2.29
N GLU A 147 -11.80 14.40 3.38
CA GLU A 147 -10.53 15.02 3.77
C GLU A 147 -9.37 14.01 3.88
N ALA A 148 -9.63 12.79 4.36
CA ALA A 148 -8.63 11.73 4.46
C ALA A 148 -8.04 11.37 3.09
N VAL A 149 -8.87 11.27 2.04
CA VAL A 149 -8.43 11.03 0.66
C VAL A 149 -7.62 12.22 0.15
N ALA A 150 -8.07 13.45 0.42
CA ALA A 150 -7.35 14.67 0.03
C ALA A 150 -5.95 14.73 0.69
N GLY A 151 -5.86 14.39 1.96
CA GLY A 151 -4.59 14.31 2.70
C GLY A 151 -3.65 13.25 2.14
N TRP A 152 -4.18 12.09 1.76
CA TRP A 152 -3.41 10.98 1.19
C TRP A 152 -2.91 11.30 -0.22
N VAL A 153 -3.80 11.54 -1.16
CA VAL A 153 -3.47 11.77 -2.58
C VAL A 153 -2.69 13.06 -2.77
N GLY A 154 -2.97 14.05 -1.94
CA GLY A 154 -2.34 15.36 -2.00
C GLY A 154 -0.85 15.38 -1.70
N LYS A 155 -0.26 14.28 -1.21
CA LYS A 155 1.20 14.14 -1.10
C LYS A 155 1.90 14.07 -2.46
N ASN A 156 1.17 13.73 -3.51
CA ASN A 156 1.66 13.73 -4.89
C ASN A 156 1.50 15.08 -5.63
N LEU A 157 0.98 16.10 -4.95
CA LEU A 157 0.91 17.45 -5.51
C LEU A 157 2.26 18.16 -5.39
N VAL A 158 2.71 18.71 -6.48
CA VAL A 158 3.89 19.56 -6.54
C VAL A 158 3.52 20.94 -7.08
N ARG A 159 4.31 21.95 -6.75
CA ARG A 159 4.13 23.30 -7.28
C ARG A 159 5.03 23.48 -8.48
N SER A 160 4.42 23.67 -9.67
CA SER A 160 5.12 23.96 -10.93
C SER A 160 4.43 25.16 -11.59
N ASP A 161 5.21 26.12 -12.07
CA ASP A 161 4.75 27.34 -12.76
C ASP A 161 3.67 28.09 -12.00
N GLY A 162 3.81 28.15 -10.66
CA GLY A 162 2.87 28.84 -9.78
C GLY A 162 1.57 28.09 -9.50
N ARG A 163 1.37 26.88 -10.04
CA ARG A 163 0.19 26.05 -9.86
C ARG A 163 0.54 24.73 -9.15
N TRP A 164 -0.46 24.15 -8.49
CA TRP A 164 -0.37 22.81 -7.93
C TRP A 164 -0.79 21.80 -8.98
N GLN A 165 0.05 20.80 -9.24
CA GLN A 165 -0.16 19.81 -10.27
C GLN A 165 0.20 18.41 -9.75
N PHE A 166 -0.48 17.38 -10.29
CA PHE A 166 -0.04 16.01 -10.13
C PHE A 166 1.07 15.71 -11.12
N GLN A 167 2.20 15.20 -10.62
CA GLN A 167 3.31 14.73 -11.48
C GLN A 167 3.24 13.24 -11.79
N LEU A 168 2.17 12.56 -11.34
CA LEU A 168 1.99 11.14 -11.62
C LEU A 168 1.62 10.93 -13.11
N ASP A 169 2.24 9.96 -13.75
CA ASP A 169 1.74 9.41 -15.00
C ASP A 169 0.53 8.52 -14.68
N ILE A 170 -0.66 9.13 -14.70
CA ILE A 170 -1.88 8.50 -14.20
C ILE A 170 -2.29 7.27 -15.02
N ASP A 171 -1.93 7.22 -16.30
CA ASP A 171 -2.25 6.08 -17.16
C ASP A 171 -1.36 4.88 -16.82
N ARG A 172 -0.09 5.12 -16.53
CA ARG A 172 0.84 4.09 -16.05
C ARG A 172 0.49 3.64 -14.62
N VAL A 173 0.07 4.55 -13.75
CA VAL A 173 -0.41 4.22 -12.40
C VAL A 173 -1.65 3.34 -12.46
N GLU A 174 -2.59 3.63 -13.39
CA GLU A 174 -3.76 2.77 -13.60
C GLU A 174 -3.36 1.39 -14.12
N ALA A 175 -2.45 1.30 -15.08
CA ALA A 175 -1.96 0.02 -15.59
C ALA A 175 -1.38 -0.85 -14.45
N MET A 176 -0.61 -0.23 -13.56
CA MET A 176 -0.04 -0.88 -12.38
C MET A 176 -1.12 -1.36 -11.39
N LEU A 177 -2.17 -0.56 -11.17
CA LEU A 177 -3.31 -0.94 -10.35
C LEU A 177 -4.07 -2.14 -10.95
N LEU A 178 -4.27 -2.16 -12.27
CA LEU A 178 -4.93 -3.27 -12.94
C LEU A 178 -4.10 -4.56 -12.88
N ASP A 179 -2.79 -4.48 -13.03
CA ASP A 179 -1.87 -5.60 -12.83
C ASP A 179 -2.04 -6.19 -11.41
N GLN A 180 -2.07 -5.33 -10.39
CA GLN A 180 -2.31 -5.73 -9.00
C GLN A 180 -3.68 -6.40 -8.81
N HIS A 181 -4.73 -5.91 -9.45
CA HIS A 181 -6.05 -6.52 -9.35
C HIS A 181 -6.10 -7.92 -9.97
N HIS A 182 -5.41 -8.15 -11.08
CA HIS A 182 -5.34 -9.47 -11.71
C HIS A 182 -4.44 -10.46 -10.96
N PHE A 183 -3.51 -9.96 -10.15
CA PHE A 183 -2.53 -10.80 -9.48
C PHE A 183 -3.16 -11.61 -8.34
N ASP A 184 -3.04 -12.94 -8.40
CA ASP A 184 -3.43 -13.86 -7.32
C ASP A 184 -2.24 -14.10 -6.39
N ALA A 185 -2.31 -13.56 -5.17
CA ALA A 185 -1.28 -13.75 -4.16
C ALA A 185 -1.55 -14.96 -3.23
N TRP A 186 -2.65 -15.69 -3.37
CA TRP A 186 -2.93 -16.86 -2.54
C TRP A 186 -1.83 -17.93 -2.59
N PRO A 187 -1.24 -18.27 -3.76
CA PRO A 187 -0.11 -19.19 -3.81
C PRO A 187 1.06 -18.72 -2.93
N LEU A 188 1.34 -17.42 -2.90
CA LEU A 188 2.41 -16.85 -2.07
C LEU A 188 2.11 -16.99 -0.58
N VAL A 189 0.86 -16.74 -0.17
CA VAL A 189 0.42 -16.91 1.23
C VAL A 189 0.55 -18.35 1.69
N GLN A 190 0.21 -19.31 0.83
CA GLN A 190 0.19 -20.74 1.18
C GLN A 190 1.59 -21.39 1.18
N SER A 191 2.42 -21.04 0.20
CA SER A 191 3.69 -21.75 -0.08
C SER A 191 4.96 -20.94 0.19
N SER A 192 4.84 -19.69 0.68
CA SER A 192 6.00 -18.86 0.99
C SER A 192 6.91 -19.49 2.04
N SER A 193 8.20 -19.35 1.84
CA SER A 193 9.24 -19.66 2.84
C SER A 193 9.30 -18.63 3.98
N CYS A 194 8.56 -17.53 3.87
CA CYS A 194 8.48 -16.49 4.88
C CYS A 194 7.98 -17.06 6.21
N GLU A 195 8.72 -16.81 7.27
CA GLU A 195 8.44 -17.38 8.60
C GLU A 195 7.10 -16.89 9.16
N ARG A 196 6.77 -15.62 8.92
CA ARG A 196 5.56 -14.99 9.47
C ARG A 196 4.89 -14.06 8.47
N ILE A 197 3.59 -14.29 8.27
CA ILE A 197 2.75 -13.41 7.46
C ILE A 197 1.58 -12.96 8.34
N SER A 198 1.42 -11.66 8.50
CA SER A 198 0.33 -11.06 9.26
C SER A 198 -0.59 -10.27 8.33
N PHE A 199 -1.90 -10.43 8.55
CA PHE A 199 -2.93 -9.67 7.83
C PHE A 199 -3.64 -8.76 8.82
N CYS A 200 -3.47 -7.46 8.64
CA CYS A 200 -4.13 -6.41 9.42
C CYS A 200 -5.33 -5.89 8.63
N ILE A 201 -6.54 -6.15 9.09
CA ILE A 201 -7.77 -5.88 8.34
C ILE A 201 -8.60 -4.83 9.07
N GLY A 202 -9.04 -3.80 8.36
CA GLY A 202 -10.00 -2.84 8.89
C GLY A 202 -11.39 -3.48 9.04
N GLY A 203 -11.97 -3.44 10.26
CA GLY A 203 -13.28 -4.02 10.54
C GLY A 203 -14.42 -3.40 9.72
N LYS A 204 -14.28 -2.10 9.40
CA LYS A 204 -15.23 -1.34 8.57
C LYS A 204 -14.88 -1.35 7.08
N SER A 205 -13.70 -1.89 6.72
CA SER A 205 -13.24 -1.96 5.33
C SER A 205 -13.99 -3.05 4.56
N LYS A 206 -14.22 -2.78 3.27
CA LYS A 206 -14.79 -3.76 2.33
C LYS A 206 -13.76 -4.24 1.30
N VAL A 207 -12.49 -3.88 1.48
CA VAL A 207 -11.41 -4.24 0.54
C VAL A 207 -11.11 -5.73 0.60
N VAL A 208 -11.06 -6.30 1.80
CA VAL A 208 -10.89 -7.75 1.98
C VAL A 208 -12.28 -8.38 2.02
N SER A 209 -12.57 -9.23 1.03
CA SER A 209 -13.86 -9.92 0.89
C SER A 209 -14.11 -10.86 2.07
N GLU A 210 -15.39 -11.16 2.36
CA GLU A 210 -15.76 -12.11 3.40
C GLU A 210 -15.15 -13.51 3.11
N ALA A 211 -15.17 -13.94 1.86
CA ALA A 211 -14.56 -15.21 1.47
C ALA A 211 -13.05 -15.24 1.75
N SER A 212 -12.35 -14.13 1.49
CA SER A 212 -10.93 -14.02 1.79
C SER A 212 -10.65 -13.96 3.29
N ARG A 213 -11.49 -13.27 4.07
CA ARG A 213 -11.40 -13.26 5.55
C ARG A 213 -11.52 -14.67 6.12
N ASN A 214 -12.56 -15.42 5.75
CA ASN A 214 -12.77 -16.78 6.20
C ASN A 214 -11.58 -17.68 5.82
N ARG A 215 -11.06 -17.56 4.59
CA ARG A 215 -9.90 -18.33 4.15
C ARG A 215 -8.62 -17.99 4.94
N LEU A 216 -8.42 -16.73 5.30
CA LEU A 216 -7.27 -16.30 6.11
C LEU A 216 -7.39 -16.84 7.54
N GLU A 217 -8.59 -16.85 8.13
CA GLU A 217 -8.85 -17.42 9.45
C GLU A 217 -8.58 -18.93 9.45
N ASP A 218 -9.05 -19.66 8.42
CA ASP A 218 -8.76 -21.10 8.26
C ASP A 218 -7.25 -21.34 8.15
N LEU A 219 -6.53 -20.52 7.38
CA LEU A 219 -5.07 -20.63 7.27
C LEU A 219 -4.36 -20.33 8.59
N GLN A 220 -4.85 -19.38 9.38
CA GLN A 220 -4.30 -19.12 10.72
C GLN A 220 -4.46 -20.35 11.64
N VAL A 221 -5.60 -21.04 11.57
CA VAL A 221 -5.83 -22.27 12.35
C VAL A 221 -4.90 -23.40 11.87
N GLN A 222 -4.70 -23.52 10.57
CA GLN A 222 -3.85 -24.58 9.97
C GLN A 222 -2.35 -24.31 10.17
N GLN A 223 -1.93 -23.06 10.26
CA GLN A 223 -0.54 -22.63 10.35
C GLN A 223 -0.32 -21.64 11.52
N PRO A 224 -0.60 -22.06 12.76
CA PRO A 224 -0.46 -21.23 13.94
C PRO A 224 1.01 -20.78 14.09
N GLY A 225 1.20 -19.51 14.41
CA GLY A 225 2.55 -18.92 14.50
C GLY A 225 3.07 -18.36 13.16
N ARG A 226 2.74 -18.97 12.02
CA ARG A 226 3.12 -18.42 10.70
C ARG A 226 2.11 -17.40 10.19
N ILE A 227 0.83 -17.75 10.15
CA ILE A 227 -0.24 -16.86 9.69
C ILE A 227 -0.92 -16.23 10.91
N ARG A 228 -1.04 -14.91 10.88
CA ARG A 228 -1.82 -14.15 11.88
C ARG A 228 -2.78 -13.21 11.18
N VAL A 229 -4.03 -13.22 11.61
CA VAL A 229 -5.07 -12.28 11.20
C VAL A 229 -5.42 -11.40 12.39
N GLU A 230 -5.41 -10.10 12.21
CA GLU A 230 -5.82 -9.12 13.20
C GLU A 230 -6.85 -8.18 12.60
N ILE A 231 -8.00 -8.07 13.24
CA ILE A 231 -9.11 -7.21 12.80
C ILE A 231 -9.14 -5.98 13.68
N PHE A 232 -8.98 -4.82 13.08
CA PHE A 232 -9.07 -3.52 13.74
C PHE A 232 -10.50 -3.00 13.59
N GLU A 233 -11.38 -3.36 14.51
CA GLU A 233 -12.84 -3.18 14.43
C GLU A 233 -13.27 -1.74 14.14
N GLY A 234 -12.56 -0.75 14.69
CA GLY A 234 -12.82 0.68 14.49
C GLY A 234 -12.35 1.25 13.17
N ALA A 235 -11.44 0.55 12.47
CA ALA A 235 -10.74 1.07 11.32
C ALA A 235 -11.44 0.77 9.99
N GLY A 236 -11.33 1.71 9.03
CA GLY A 236 -11.62 1.51 7.62
C GLY A 236 -10.39 1.04 6.86
N HIS A 237 -10.32 1.40 5.56
CA HIS A 237 -9.21 1.03 4.69
C HIS A 237 -7.84 1.58 5.15
N TRP A 238 -7.80 2.70 5.81
CA TRP A 238 -6.56 3.32 6.30
C TRP A 238 -6.27 2.95 7.75
N VAL A 239 -6.07 1.65 8.03
CA VAL A 239 -5.80 1.13 9.38
C VAL A 239 -4.67 1.91 10.08
N HIS A 240 -3.62 2.29 9.33
CA HIS A 240 -2.50 3.08 9.83
C HIS A 240 -2.83 4.54 10.20
N ILE A 241 -4.04 4.99 9.90
CA ILE A 241 -4.59 6.30 10.32
C ILE A 241 -5.63 6.09 11.41
N ASP A 242 -6.59 5.18 11.16
CA ASP A 242 -7.77 5.00 12.01
C ASP A 242 -7.43 4.28 13.33
N ALA A 243 -6.41 3.41 13.33
CA ALA A 243 -5.93 2.62 14.47
C ALA A 243 -4.40 2.63 14.56
N ALA A 244 -3.80 3.83 14.44
CA ALA A 244 -2.35 3.99 14.28
C ALA A 244 -1.53 3.38 15.40
N ASP A 245 -1.93 3.62 16.66
CA ASP A 245 -1.19 3.17 17.83
C ASP A 245 -1.36 1.65 18.05
N ASP A 246 -2.57 1.11 17.83
CA ASP A 246 -2.83 -0.34 17.91
C ASP A 246 -2.08 -1.10 16.80
N LEU A 247 -2.07 -0.56 15.58
CA LEU A 247 -1.30 -1.14 14.48
C LEU A 247 0.20 -1.11 14.77
N LEU A 248 0.72 -0.01 15.32
CA LEU A 248 2.12 0.12 15.68
C LEU A 248 2.52 -0.91 16.73
N GLN A 249 1.69 -1.08 17.76
CA GLN A 249 1.90 -2.10 18.80
C GLN A 249 1.90 -3.50 18.18
N PHE A 250 0.88 -3.85 17.40
CA PHE A 250 0.79 -5.16 16.74
C PHE A 250 2.01 -5.45 15.86
N VAL A 251 2.40 -4.50 15.00
CA VAL A 251 3.58 -4.66 14.14
C VAL A 251 4.84 -4.83 14.96
N SER A 252 5.02 -4.02 16.01
CA SER A 252 6.16 -4.11 16.91
C SER A 252 6.29 -5.49 17.57
N GLU A 253 5.19 -6.02 18.11
CA GLU A 253 5.15 -7.35 18.72
C GLU A 253 5.52 -8.46 17.72
N ARG A 254 4.99 -8.38 16.48
CA ARG A 254 5.26 -9.37 15.43
C ARG A 254 6.70 -9.36 14.92
N MET A 255 7.43 -8.26 15.14
CA MET A 255 8.84 -8.14 14.74
C MET A 255 9.82 -8.57 15.83
N LEU A 256 9.36 -8.71 17.07
CA LEU A 256 10.21 -9.13 18.22
C LEU A 256 10.34 -10.64 18.36
N ASP A 257 9.37 -11.39 17.88
CA ASP A 257 9.35 -12.85 17.92
C ASP A 257 10.21 -13.46 16.79
#